data_738a25bc8307a4e65d8ca785b7de62a2
#
_entry.id   738a25bc8307a4e65d8ca785b7de62a2
#
_cell.length_a   1.000
_cell.length_b   1.000
_cell.length_c   1.000
_cell.angle_alpha   90.00
_cell.angle_beta   90.00
_cell.angle_gamma   90.00
#
_symmetry.space_group_name_H-M   'P 1'
#
loop_
_entity.id
_entity.type
_entity.pdbx_description
1 polymer ?
#
loop_
_entity_poly.entity_id
_entity_poly.type
_entity_poly.pdbx_seq_one_letter_code
_entity_poly.pdbx_strand_id
1 'polypeptide(L)'
;MNREKHFHPLAALHLLRKTLLVYLLPLVQVLFDRNWDALRAALRQDLVLLVFISAVCWAVYYGSRWQVDAEGTVHVSWRLGVRLDRALRAEGLAALMLEQPLLYRLTGACRVVLYPVGQAKTITLYLTRQQAEELADVLLPVTDPLWHAPKGGEKLAFTVLGANGLSTLILWWFAIHQTQSYAPDAQTAALAQLGQLAAFAARWLPLGTAWLLVLAGTLFCISLVRSALQAVHYTVWRTDTQLGSRGGLVRRYEMRLRLCQLNYADLRRSPATWALHYCPVFVSAGACRPELPLFVWREGTPLLRELLPEMAQLPPDTRADTTDRSMVFFLPAGIPLALCLLLTAVSRTTLPALTLPLLIPTGVFTALLGAAAVGWHREGVWQQQGRLLLCRQHRFHLHQLCVFHPDTGFTALQSPWAVTVQRANLTLVFPGKEKVTVRSVPLAALDFLEI
;
A
#
# COMPACT_ATOMS: atom_id res chain seq x y z
N MET A 1 21.85 25.12 11.89
CA MET A 1 21.78 23.71 12.40
C MET A 1 23.07 22.89 12.16
N ASN A 2 24.24 23.52 12.21
CA ASN A 2 25.53 22.92 11.81
C ASN A 2 26.17 21.89 12.77
N ARG A 3 25.46 21.36 13.76
CA ARG A 3 26.03 20.34 14.65
C ARG A 3 25.59 18.96 14.22
N GLU A 4 26.56 18.02 14.12
CA GLU A 4 26.28 16.61 13.96
C GLU A 4 25.37 16.11 15.09
N LYS A 5 24.25 15.49 14.74
CA LYS A 5 23.28 14.92 15.69
C LYS A 5 23.28 13.40 15.54
N HIS A 6 23.05 12.68 16.65
CA HIS A 6 22.85 11.23 16.62
C HIS A 6 21.40 10.89 16.29
N PHE A 7 21.21 9.69 15.76
CA PHE A 7 19.88 9.12 15.61
C PHE A 7 19.24 8.83 16.97
N HIS A 8 17.94 8.63 16.98
CA HIS A 8 17.25 8.17 18.18
C HIS A 8 17.64 6.71 18.49
N PRO A 9 17.80 6.29 19.77
CA PRO A 9 18.19 4.91 20.16
C PRO A 9 17.33 3.81 19.56
N LEU A 10 16.06 4.09 19.26
CA LEU A 10 15.18 3.16 18.53
C LEU A 10 15.70 2.78 17.13
N ALA A 11 16.65 3.52 16.56
CA ALA A 11 17.32 3.11 15.32
C ALA A 11 18.03 1.76 15.48
N ALA A 12 18.72 1.55 16.59
CA ALA A 12 19.36 0.28 16.93
C ALA A 12 18.34 -0.85 17.09
N LEU A 13 17.24 -0.59 17.80
CA LEU A 13 16.16 -1.55 17.98
C LEU A 13 15.47 -1.91 16.65
N HIS A 14 15.34 -0.95 15.73
CA HIS A 14 14.80 -1.21 14.40
C HIS A 14 15.70 -2.10 13.55
N LEU A 15 17.02 -1.94 13.65
CA LEU A 15 17.99 -2.84 13.01
C LEU A 15 17.89 -4.26 13.58
N LEU A 16 17.73 -4.35 14.90
CA LEU A 16 17.57 -5.61 15.62
C LEU A 16 16.21 -6.29 15.41
N ARG A 17 15.16 -5.56 15.05
CA ARG A 17 13.76 -6.06 15.09
C ARG A 17 13.53 -7.37 14.36
N LYS A 18 14.15 -7.55 13.19
CA LYS A 18 14.00 -8.77 12.39
C LYS A 18 14.67 -9.96 13.06
N THR A 19 15.83 -9.72 13.61
CA THR A 19 16.62 -10.72 14.34
C THR A 19 15.95 -11.05 15.68
N LEU A 20 15.54 -10.04 16.45
CA LEU A 20 14.77 -10.20 17.68
C LEU A 20 13.48 -11.01 17.47
N LEU A 21 12.73 -10.77 16.40
CA LEU A 21 11.53 -11.53 16.09
C LEU A 21 11.84 -13.02 15.89
N VAL A 22 12.93 -13.36 15.19
CA VAL A 22 13.31 -14.75 14.95
C VAL A 22 13.72 -15.45 16.24
N TYR A 23 14.45 -14.76 17.16
CA TYR A 23 14.93 -15.34 18.41
C TYR A 23 13.93 -15.26 19.57
N LEU A 24 13.15 -14.20 19.67
CA LEU A 24 12.14 -14.06 20.73
C LEU A 24 10.97 -15.01 20.55
N LEU A 25 10.62 -15.38 19.32
CA LEU A 25 9.45 -16.18 19.04
C LEU A 25 9.51 -17.58 19.68
N PRO A 26 10.62 -18.37 19.56
CA PRO A 26 10.80 -19.62 20.29
C PRO A 26 10.89 -19.42 21.81
N LEU A 27 11.58 -18.36 22.28
CA LEU A 27 11.70 -18.06 23.72
C LEU A 27 10.36 -17.74 24.35
N VAL A 28 9.48 -17.03 23.65
CA VAL A 28 8.13 -16.73 24.13
C VAL A 28 7.33 -18.02 24.28
N GLN A 29 7.43 -18.97 23.34
CA GLN A 29 6.78 -20.26 23.43
C GLN A 29 7.22 -21.04 24.68
N VAL A 30 8.52 -21.19 24.92
CA VAL A 30 9.08 -21.87 26.08
C VAL A 30 8.68 -21.19 27.40
N LEU A 31 8.53 -19.85 27.39
CA LEU A 31 8.07 -19.08 28.54
C LEU A 31 6.60 -19.39 28.90
N PHE A 32 5.72 -19.54 27.87
CA PHE A 32 4.33 -19.90 28.08
C PHE A 32 4.15 -21.35 28.56
N ASP A 33 4.99 -22.26 28.07
CA ASP A 33 5.02 -23.66 28.50
C ASP A 33 5.52 -23.84 29.94
N ARG A 34 5.97 -22.75 30.60
CA ARG A 34 6.55 -22.73 31.96
C ARG A 34 7.71 -23.72 32.15
N ASN A 35 8.35 -24.11 31.06
CA ASN A 35 9.50 -25.01 31.10
C ASN A 35 10.80 -24.20 31.30
N TRP A 36 11.11 -23.91 32.57
CA TRP A 36 12.24 -23.06 32.93
C TRP A 36 13.60 -23.65 32.55
N ASP A 37 13.74 -24.97 32.48
CA ASP A 37 14.98 -25.60 32.08
C ASP A 37 15.24 -25.51 30.60
N ALA A 38 14.22 -25.71 29.76
CA ALA A 38 14.26 -25.45 28.34
C ALA A 38 14.51 -23.95 28.03
N LEU A 39 13.90 -23.05 28.81
CA LEU A 39 14.15 -21.61 28.68
C LEU A 39 15.60 -21.24 28.96
N ARG A 40 16.19 -21.79 30.03
CA ARG A 40 17.59 -21.54 30.38
C ARG A 40 18.54 -22.11 29.34
N ALA A 41 18.27 -23.28 28.79
CA ALA A 41 19.05 -23.87 27.71
C ALA A 41 19.02 -23.03 26.43
N ALA A 42 17.81 -22.65 25.97
CA ALA A 42 17.62 -21.81 24.81
C ALA A 42 18.26 -20.41 24.99
N LEU A 43 18.09 -19.78 26.17
CA LEU A 43 18.71 -18.50 26.48
C LEU A 43 20.25 -18.58 26.44
N ARG A 44 20.84 -19.66 26.95
CA ARG A 44 22.34 -19.82 26.92
C ARG A 44 22.83 -19.96 25.49
N GLN A 45 22.16 -20.70 24.65
CA GLN A 45 22.56 -20.92 23.26
C GLN A 45 22.41 -19.65 22.41
N ASP A 46 21.30 -18.93 22.54
CA ASP A 46 20.98 -17.77 21.72
C ASP A 46 21.53 -16.46 22.28
N LEU A 47 21.85 -16.40 23.59
CA LEU A 47 22.31 -15.20 24.29
C LEU A 47 23.59 -14.62 23.66
N VAL A 48 24.58 -15.47 23.37
CA VAL A 48 25.87 -15.05 22.81
C VAL A 48 25.67 -14.38 21.47
N LEU A 49 24.84 -15.00 20.61
CA LEU A 49 24.55 -14.46 19.29
C LEU A 49 23.69 -13.18 19.37
N LEU A 50 22.71 -13.15 20.27
CA LEU A 50 21.89 -11.97 20.54
C LEU A 50 22.73 -10.79 21.04
N VAL A 51 23.65 -11.03 21.98
CA VAL A 51 24.59 -10.02 22.50
C VAL A 51 25.49 -9.51 21.37
N PHE A 52 26.06 -10.42 20.56
CA PHE A 52 26.91 -10.04 19.44
C PHE A 52 26.15 -9.16 18.42
N ILE A 53 24.95 -9.58 17.99
CA ILE A 53 24.13 -8.81 17.06
C ILE A 53 23.71 -7.46 17.69
N SER A 54 23.37 -7.46 18.99
CA SER A 54 23.06 -6.23 19.71
C SER A 54 24.24 -5.27 19.73
N ALA A 55 25.44 -5.78 20.01
CA ALA A 55 26.68 -4.98 20.01
C ALA A 55 26.95 -4.38 18.62
N VAL A 56 26.79 -5.17 17.54
CA VAL A 56 26.91 -4.66 16.15
C VAL A 56 25.88 -3.56 15.86
N CYS A 57 24.63 -3.77 16.23
CA CYS A 57 23.59 -2.75 16.02
C CYS A 57 23.85 -1.47 16.82
N TRP A 58 24.34 -1.59 18.04
CA TRP A 58 24.75 -0.44 18.84
C TRP A 58 25.97 0.27 18.24
N ALA A 59 26.96 -0.46 17.73
CA ALA A 59 28.11 0.12 17.04
C ALA A 59 27.69 0.91 15.81
N VAL A 60 26.76 0.36 14.99
CA VAL A 60 26.17 1.09 13.86
C VAL A 60 25.45 2.35 14.32
N TYR A 61 24.67 2.25 15.41
CA TYR A 61 23.94 3.39 15.96
C TYR A 61 24.91 4.51 16.41
N TYR A 62 25.92 4.19 17.19
CA TYR A 62 26.90 5.18 17.66
C TYR A 62 27.72 5.79 16.53
N GLY A 63 28.01 5.03 15.49
CA GLY A 63 28.72 5.50 14.30
C GLY A 63 27.83 6.30 13.34
N SER A 64 26.51 6.27 13.52
CA SER A 64 25.57 6.90 12.59
C SER A 64 25.23 8.32 13.05
N ARG A 65 25.38 9.28 12.14
CA ARG A 65 25.14 10.70 12.40
C ARG A 65 24.40 11.34 11.24
N TRP A 66 23.76 12.45 11.52
CA TRP A 66 23.12 13.28 10.52
C TRP A 66 23.33 14.75 10.85
N GLN A 67 23.36 15.59 9.81
CA GLN A 67 23.47 17.04 9.93
C GLN A 67 22.73 17.69 8.77
N VAL A 68 22.36 18.94 8.95
CA VAL A 68 21.82 19.80 7.90
C VAL A 68 22.73 21.01 7.77
N ASP A 69 23.23 21.23 6.58
CA ASP A 69 24.06 22.39 6.27
C ASP A 69 23.23 23.68 6.16
N ALA A 70 23.91 24.82 6.11
CA ALA A 70 23.29 26.12 5.92
C ALA A 70 22.50 26.22 4.60
N GLU A 71 22.90 25.43 3.60
CA GLU A 71 22.26 25.34 2.27
C GLU A 71 21.04 24.40 2.24
N GLY A 72 20.63 23.85 3.40
CA GLY A 72 19.50 22.90 3.47
C GLY A 72 19.83 21.50 2.97
N THR A 73 21.13 21.17 2.78
CA THR A 73 21.54 19.79 2.42
C THR A 73 21.59 18.91 3.64
N VAL A 74 20.92 17.77 3.59
CA VAL A 74 20.92 16.74 4.64
C VAL A 74 22.06 15.78 4.35
N HIS A 75 23.02 15.71 5.26
CA HIS A 75 24.11 14.73 5.24
C HIS A 75 23.78 13.63 6.24
N VAL A 76 23.86 12.39 5.78
CA VAL A 76 23.62 11.20 6.60
C VAL A 76 24.83 10.28 6.48
N SER A 77 25.46 9.99 7.58
CA SER A 77 26.63 9.10 7.63
C SER A 77 26.34 7.86 8.49
N TRP A 78 26.66 6.71 7.94
CA TRP A 78 26.68 5.43 8.65
C TRP A 78 28.12 4.93 8.71
N ARG A 79 28.57 4.54 9.90
CA ARG A 79 29.94 4.03 10.11
C ARG A 79 29.88 2.66 10.76
N LEU A 80 30.21 1.64 9.99
CA LEU A 80 30.46 0.29 10.50
C LEU A 80 31.66 -0.28 9.74
N GLY A 81 32.88 0.07 10.19
CA GLY A 81 34.10 -0.26 9.44
C GLY A 81 34.26 0.53 8.13
N VAL A 82 33.20 0.61 7.33
CA VAL A 82 33.10 1.41 6.11
C VAL A 82 32.22 2.62 6.39
N ARG A 83 32.65 3.79 5.92
CA ARG A 83 31.87 5.02 5.98
C ARG A 83 30.99 5.12 4.74
N LEU A 84 29.68 5.17 4.93
CA LEU A 84 28.69 5.42 3.89
C LEU A 84 28.07 6.79 4.15
N ASP A 85 28.43 7.76 3.33
CA ASP A 85 27.87 9.10 3.40
C ASP A 85 26.86 9.29 2.27
N ARG A 86 25.75 9.93 2.58
CA ARG A 86 24.76 10.38 1.62
C ARG A 86 24.42 11.83 1.88
N ALA A 87 24.43 12.62 0.84
CA ALA A 87 23.96 14.00 0.86
C ALA A 87 22.68 14.09 0.02
N LEU A 88 21.69 14.79 0.55
CA LEU A 88 20.43 15.05 -0.13
C LEU A 88 20.10 16.55 0.00
N ARG A 89 20.10 17.24 -1.12
CA ARG A 89 19.67 18.65 -1.19
C ARG A 89 18.14 18.71 -1.09
N ALA A 90 17.63 19.79 -0.51
CA ALA A 90 16.19 20.02 -0.43
C ALA A 90 15.51 19.95 -1.80
N GLU A 91 16.14 20.49 -2.85
CA GLU A 91 15.63 20.48 -4.24
C GLU A 91 15.53 19.06 -4.82
N GLY A 92 16.43 18.15 -4.41
CA GLY A 92 16.45 16.75 -4.81
C GLY A 92 15.45 15.86 -4.04
N LEU A 93 14.57 16.44 -3.22
CA LEU A 93 13.55 15.71 -2.46
C LEU A 93 12.20 15.79 -3.15
N ALA A 94 11.63 14.63 -3.51
CA ALA A 94 10.29 14.52 -4.09
C ALA A 94 9.19 14.44 -3.03
N ALA A 95 9.44 13.70 -1.96
CA ALA A 95 8.47 13.52 -0.88
C ALA A 95 9.17 13.26 0.46
N LEU A 96 8.47 13.60 1.53
CA LEU A 96 8.87 13.35 2.91
C LEU A 96 7.69 12.72 3.66
N MET A 97 7.96 11.67 4.44
CA MET A 97 6.96 11.02 5.26
C MET A 97 7.44 10.92 6.71
N LEU A 98 6.66 11.47 7.64
CA LEU A 98 6.84 11.33 9.07
C LEU A 98 5.88 10.26 9.59
N GLU A 99 6.39 9.31 10.35
CA GLU A 99 5.59 8.24 10.93
C GLU A 99 5.86 8.07 12.41
N GLN A 100 4.79 8.04 13.20
CA GLN A 100 4.83 7.75 14.63
C GLN A 100 3.86 6.64 15.00
N PRO A 101 4.22 5.35 14.85
CA PRO A 101 3.49 4.25 15.48
C PRO A 101 3.41 4.42 16.98
N LEU A 102 2.48 3.73 17.64
CA LEU A 102 2.24 3.84 19.08
C LEU A 102 3.52 3.71 19.91
N LEU A 103 4.35 2.70 19.64
CA LEU A 103 5.63 2.49 20.34
C LEU A 103 6.59 3.67 20.18
N TYR A 104 6.63 4.32 19.01
CA TYR A 104 7.49 5.48 18.78
C TYR A 104 6.98 6.72 19.55
N ARG A 105 5.67 6.82 19.70
CA ARG A 105 5.07 7.90 20.52
C ARG A 105 5.43 7.77 21.98
N LEU A 106 5.41 6.55 22.53
CA LEU A 106 5.80 6.28 23.93
C LEU A 106 7.26 6.63 24.21
N THR A 107 8.12 6.47 23.22
CA THR A 107 9.57 6.76 23.34
C THR A 107 9.96 8.15 22.83
N GLY A 108 9.00 8.96 22.32
CA GLY A 108 9.28 10.26 21.74
C GLY A 108 9.96 10.22 20.37
N ALA A 109 10.07 9.04 19.74
CA ALA A 109 10.69 8.88 18.43
C ALA A 109 9.74 9.21 17.28
N CYS A 110 10.35 9.52 16.14
CA CYS A 110 9.68 9.68 14.84
C CYS A 110 10.52 9.02 13.75
N ARG A 111 9.90 8.25 12.88
CA ARG A 111 10.52 7.74 11.67
C ARG A 111 10.31 8.73 10.55
N VAL A 112 11.39 9.22 9.97
CA VAL A 112 11.40 10.12 8.82
C VAL A 112 11.87 9.33 7.61
N VAL A 113 11.06 9.31 6.55
CA VAL A 113 11.43 8.69 5.27
C VAL A 113 11.52 9.78 4.21
N LEU A 114 12.70 9.94 3.67
CA LEU A 114 13.00 10.88 2.59
C LEU A 114 13.00 10.13 1.26
N TYR A 115 12.28 10.65 0.30
CA TYR A 115 12.15 10.08 -1.05
C TYR A 115 12.86 11.00 -2.05
N PRO A 116 14.12 10.68 -2.44
CA PRO A 116 14.84 11.47 -3.42
C PRO A 116 14.22 11.40 -4.81
N VAL A 117 14.44 12.45 -5.60
CA VAL A 117 14.09 12.49 -7.03
C VAL A 117 14.97 11.51 -7.79
N GLY A 118 14.41 10.76 -8.73
CA GLY A 118 15.15 9.88 -9.64
C GLY A 118 15.82 8.66 -9.00
N GLN A 119 15.82 8.52 -7.68
CA GLN A 119 16.45 7.41 -6.97
C GLN A 119 15.42 6.42 -6.45
N ALA A 120 15.70 5.12 -6.63
CA ALA A 120 14.85 4.06 -6.09
C ALA A 120 15.04 3.82 -4.57
N LYS A 121 16.17 4.28 -4.01
CA LYS A 121 16.51 4.06 -2.59
C LYS A 121 16.09 5.25 -1.75
N THR A 122 15.24 5.00 -0.76
CA THR A 122 14.82 5.96 0.25
C THR A 122 15.87 6.09 1.35
N ILE A 123 15.89 7.25 2.01
CA ILE A 123 16.70 7.50 3.20
C ILE A 123 15.75 7.47 4.41
N THR A 124 15.98 6.56 5.33
CA THR A 124 15.16 6.45 6.55
C THR A 124 15.97 6.89 7.76
N LEU A 125 15.44 7.85 8.51
CA LEU A 125 16.03 8.41 9.72
C LEU A 125 15.10 8.12 10.91
N TYR A 126 15.70 7.90 12.06
CA TYR A 126 14.99 7.77 13.34
C TYR A 126 15.41 8.93 14.23
N LEU A 127 14.51 9.87 14.44
CA LEU A 127 14.76 11.14 15.10
C LEU A 127 13.83 11.31 16.28
N THR A 128 14.08 12.29 17.14
CA THR A 128 13.06 12.76 18.06
C THR A 128 11.97 13.49 17.27
N ARG A 129 10.76 13.56 17.82
CA ARG A 129 9.65 14.22 17.14
C ARG A 129 9.99 15.67 16.77
N GLN A 130 10.57 16.43 17.70
CA GLN A 130 10.96 17.82 17.46
C GLN A 130 11.98 17.95 16.32
N GLN A 131 13.02 17.11 16.33
CA GLN A 131 14.03 17.08 15.25
C GLN A 131 13.44 16.70 13.89
N ALA A 132 12.45 15.81 13.88
CA ALA A 132 11.77 15.39 12.67
C ALA A 132 10.89 16.52 12.07
N GLU A 133 10.19 17.26 12.92
CA GLU A 133 9.40 18.44 12.53
C GLU A 133 10.33 19.56 12.02
N GLU A 134 11.40 19.89 12.77
CA GLU A 134 12.43 20.87 12.35
C GLU A 134 13.03 20.51 10.98
N LEU A 135 13.38 19.21 10.78
CA LEU A 135 13.93 18.75 9.50
C LEU A 135 12.91 18.86 8.37
N ALA A 136 11.65 18.53 8.64
CA ALA A 136 10.59 18.64 7.65
C ALA A 136 10.33 20.08 7.23
N ASP A 137 10.38 21.03 8.18
CA ASP A 137 10.18 22.44 7.91
C ASP A 137 11.37 23.09 7.17
N VAL A 138 12.59 22.59 7.37
CA VAL A 138 13.76 23.03 6.59
C VAL A 138 13.71 22.49 5.15
N LEU A 139 13.33 21.22 4.96
CA LEU A 139 13.34 20.59 3.65
C LEU A 139 12.12 20.93 2.79
N LEU A 140 10.96 20.96 3.42
CA LEU A 140 9.66 21.23 2.79
C LEU A 140 8.83 22.14 3.73
N PRO A 141 9.13 23.47 3.77
CA PRO A 141 8.39 24.41 4.63
C PRO A 141 6.95 24.56 4.15
N VAL A 142 6.00 24.48 5.08
CA VAL A 142 4.57 24.67 4.79
C VAL A 142 4.24 26.15 5.00
N THR A 143 4.11 26.90 3.90
CA THR A 143 3.76 28.33 3.91
C THR A 143 2.36 28.53 3.34
N ASP A 144 1.53 29.28 4.03
CA ASP A 144 0.15 29.65 3.62
C ASP A 144 -0.69 28.49 3.06
N PRO A 145 -0.89 27.42 3.83
CA PRO A 145 -1.57 26.23 3.33
C PRO A 145 -3.08 26.44 3.25
N LEU A 146 -3.66 26.06 2.11
CA LEU A 146 -5.09 25.84 1.97
C LEU A 146 -5.45 24.53 2.67
N TRP A 147 -6.05 24.64 3.84
CA TRP A 147 -6.45 23.46 4.62
C TRP A 147 -7.82 22.93 4.24
N HIS A 148 -7.91 21.63 4.07
CA HIS A 148 -9.17 20.91 3.99
C HIS A 148 -9.28 19.93 5.16
N ALA A 149 -10.31 20.12 5.98
CA ALA A 149 -10.68 19.20 7.06
C ALA A 149 -11.85 18.34 6.58
N PRO A 150 -11.64 17.02 6.33
CA PRO A 150 -12.68 16.15 5.81
C PRO A 150 -13.91 16.08 6.72
N LYS A 151 -15.09 16.13 6.12
CA LYS A 151 -16.38 16.00 6.80
C LYS A 151 -16.64 14.53 7.20
N GLY A 152 -17.64 14.28 8.03
CA GLY A 152 -17.97 12.94 8.53
C GLY A 152 -18.16 11.91 7.40
N GLY A 153 -18.85 12.27 6.31
CA GLY A 153 -19.02 11.40 5.15
C GLY A 153 -17.72 11.05 4.43
N GLU A 154 -16.79 12.00 4.30
CA GLU A 154 -15.47 11.76 3.70
C GLU A 154 -14.60 10.84 4.59
N LYS A 155 -14.66 11.02 5.92
CA LYS A 155 -13.99 10.14 6.89
C LYS A 155 -14.54 8.72 6.85
N LEU A 156 -15.88 8.59 6.76
CA LEU A 156 -16.53 7.30 6.60
C LEU A 156 -16.10 6.64 5.28
N ALA A 157 -16.13 7.39 4.19
CA ALA A 157 -15.69 6.90 2.90
C ALA A 157 -14.19 6.52 2.92
N PHE A 158 -13.32 7.31 3.53
CA PHE A 158 -11.91 6.96 3.76
C PHE A 158 -11.79 5.63 4.50
N THR A 159 -12.59 5.44 5.56
CA THR A 159 -12.61 4.23 6.37
C THR A 159 -12.99 3.00 5.54
N VAL A 160 -14.09 3.08 4.79
CA VAL A 160 -14.60 1.95 3.99
C VAL A 160 -13.68 1.65 2.80
N LEU A 161 -13.24 2.70 2.08
CA LEU A 161 -12.44 2.56 0.86
C LEU A 161 -10.95 2.28 1.14
N GLY A 162 -10.45 2.67 2.32
CA GLY A 162 -9.10 2.35 2.78
C GLY A 162 -8.98 0.95 3.39
N ALA A 163 -10.09 0.26 3.63
CA ALA A 163 -10.08 -1.09 4.19
C ALA A 163 -9.52 -2.10 3.18
N ASN A 164 -8.31 -2.60 3.43
CA ASN A 164 -7.66 -3.60 2.59
C ASN A 164 -7.64 -4.96 3.30
N GLY A 165 -8.62 -5.81 3.00
CA GLY A 165 -8.83 -7.10 3.68
C GLY A 165 -7.69 -8.12 3.46
N LEU A 166 -6.97 -8.04 2.34
CA LEU A 166 -5.97 -9.06 2.00
C LEU A 166 -4.73 -9.03 2.91
N SER A 167 -4.26 -7.84 3.28
CA SER A 167 -3.14 -7.69 4.23
C SER A 167 -3.53 -8.14 5.65
N THR A 168 -4.81 -7.99 5.98
CA THR A 168 -5.37 -8.39 7.27
C THR A 168 -5.47 -9.91 7.38
N LEU A 169 -5.72 -10.61 6.28
CA LEU A 169 -5.79 -12.08 6.23
C LEU A 169 -4.47 -12.73 6.65
N ILE A 170 -3.35 -12.23 6.13
CA ILE A 170 -2.01 -12.74 6.49
C ILE A 170 -1.73 -12.52 7.97
N LEU A 171 -2.04 -11.32 8.49
CA LEU A 171 -1.86 -11.00 9.90
C LEU A 171 -2.76 -11.86 10.81
N TRP A 172 -4.00 -12.10 10.39
CA TRP A 172 -4.95 -12.91 11.14
C TRP A 172 -4.54 -14.37 11.16
N TRP A 173 -4.15 -14.95 10.00
CA TRP A 173 -3.65 -16.32 9.92
C TRP A 173 -2.41 -16.51 10.82
N PHE A 174 -1.47 -15.57 10.74
CA PHE A 174 -0.30 -15.56 11.61
C PHE A 174 -0.68 -15.44 13.10
N ALA A 175 -1.61 -14.55 13.45
CA ALA A 175 -2.06 -14.36 14.81
C ALA A 175 -2.71 -15.63 15.38
N ILE A 176 -3.60 -16.29 14.61
CA ILE A 176 -4.23 -17.56 15.05
C ILE A 176 -3.17 -18.65 15.23
N HIS A 177 -2.26 -18.79 14.27
CA HIS A 177 -1.22 -19.81 14.35
C HIS A 177 -0.33 -19.59 15.59
N GLN A 178 0.02 -18.34 15.87
CA GLN A 178 0.78 -18.00 17.07
C GLN A 178 -0.02 -18.20 18.37
N THR A 179 -1.30 -17.84 18.37
CA THR A 179 -2.14 -17.99 19.56
C THR A 179 -2.32 -19.45 19.94
N GLN A 180 -2.27 -20.37 18.98
CA GLN A 180 -2.29 -21.82 19.24
C GLN A 180 -1.12 -22.24 20.14
N SER A 181 0.06 -21.66 19.89
CA SER A 181 1.28 -21.98 20.66
C SER A 181 1.33 -21.31 22.02
N TYR A 182 0.72 -20.13 22.20
CA TYR A 182 0.91 -19.30 23.41
C TYR A 182 -0.30 -19.25 24.34
N ALA A 183 -1.49 -19.38 23.81
CA ALA A 183 -2.75 -19.29 24.57
C ALA A 183 -3.83 -20.16 23.93
N PRO A 184 -3.73 -21.50 24.04
CA PRO A 184 -4.67 -22.44 23.40
C PRO A 184 -6.10 -22.22 23.85
N ASP A 185 -6.31 -21.86 25.13
CA ASP A 185 -7.66 -21.59 25.67
C ASP A 185 -8.29 -20.34 25.03
N ALA A 186 -7.51 -19.28 24.83
CA ALA A 186 -7.99 -18.08 24.16
C ALA A 186 -8.29 -18.33 22.66
N GLN A 187 -7.49 -19.17 22.02
CA GLN A 187 -7.75 -19.59 20.64
C GLN A 187 -9.03 -20.41 20.53
N THR A 188 -9.19 -21.42 21.41
CA THR A 188 -10.40 -22.27 21.41
C THR A 188 -11.65 -21.46 21.70
N ALA A 189 -11.60 -20.48 22.63
CA ALA A 189 -12.71 -19.56 22.90
C ALA A 189 -13.04 -18.68 21.69
N ALA A 190 -12.04 -18.10 21.02
CA ALA A 190 -12.24 -17.29 19.83
C ALA A 190 -12.81 -18.12 18.66
N LEU A 191 -12.27 -19.31 18.43
CA LEU A 191 -12.78 -20.23 17.41
C LEU A 191 -14.21 -20.72 17.73
N ALA A 192 -14.54 -20.94 19.00
CA ALA A 192 -15.90 -21.30 19.42
C ALA A 192 -16.90 -20.18 19.12
N GLN A 193 -16.54 -18.91 19.39
CA GLN A 193 -17.38 -17.76 19.02
C GLN A 193 -17.58 -17.63 17.50
N LEU A 194 -16.51 -17.76 16.73
CA LEU A 194 -16.59 -17.78 15.27
C LEU A 194 -17.43 -18.98 14.79
N GLY A 195 -17.30 -20.13 15.43
CA GLY A 195 -18.12 -21.31 15.18
C GLY A 195 -19.60 -21.08 15.43
N GLN A 196 -19.97 -20.37 16.49
CA GLN A 196 -21.37 -19.98 16.75
C GLN A 196 -21.91 -19.06 15.65
N LEU A 197 -21.12 -18.07 15.21
CA LEU A 197 -21.50 -17.21 14.10
C LEU A 197 -21.62 -17.99 12.78
N ALA A 198 -20.70 -18.94 12.54
CA ALA A 198 -20.77 -19.81 11.37
C ALA A 198 -21.98 -20.75 11.42
N ALA A 199 -22.32 -21.29 12.58
CA ALA A 199 -23.51 -22.11 12.79
C ALA A 199 -24.81 -21.31 12.59
N PHE A 200 -24.82 -20.04 13.00
CA PHE A 200 -25.95 -19.15 12.72
C PHE A 200 -26.07 -18.90 11.20
N ALA A 201 -24.98 -18.59 10.52
CA ALA A 201 -24.96 -18.41 9.07
C ALA A 201 -25.30 -19.70 8.31
N ALA A 202 -24.95 -20.86 8.87
CA ALA A 202 -25.23 -22.17 8.29
C ALA A 202 -26.72 -22.53 8.25
N ARG A 203 -27.58 -21.77 8.93
CA ARG A 203 -29.04 -21.89 8.77
C ARG A 203 -29.54 -21.53 7.38
N TRP A 204 -28.75 -20.70 6.67
CA TRP A 204 -29.11 -20.15 5.35
C TRP A 204 -28.14 -20.61 4.26
N LEU A 205 -26.95 -21.08 4.63
CA LEU A 205 -25.84 -21.39 3.71
C LEU A 205 -25.20 -22.74 4.09
N PRO A 206 -24.60 -23.46 3.14
CA PRO A 206 -23.76 -24.62 3.45
C PRO A 206 -22.67 -24.26 4.45
N LEU A 207 -22.34 -25.16 5.39
CA LEU A 207 -21.42 -24.91 6.51
C LEU A 207 -20.06 -24.33 6.06
N GLY A 208 -19.48 -24.84 4.98
CA GLY A 208 -18.20 -24.35 4.45
C GLY A 208 -18.29 -22.90 3.96
N THR A 209 -19.38 -22.51 3.28
CA THR A 209 -19.59 -21.12 2.84
C THR A 209 -19.91 -20.19 4.01
N ALA A 210 -20.60 -20.69 5.05
CA ALA A 210 -20.85 -19.95 6.28
C ALA A 210 -19.54 -19.59 6.99
N TRP A 211 -18.60 -20.54 7.12
CA TRP A 211 -17.27 -20.28 7.68
C TRP A 211 -16.49 -19.25 6.88
N LEU A 212 -16.49 -19.35 5.55
CA LEU A 212 -15.81 -18.37 4.69
C LEU A 212 -16.41 -16.97 4.83
N LEU A 213 -17.73 -16.88 4.92
CA LEU A 213 -18.43 -15.59 5.09
C LEU A 213 -18.09 -14.95 6.44
N VAL A 214 -18.10 -15.73 7.52
CA VAL A 214 -17.74 -15.27 8.86
C VAL A 214 -16.29 -14.83 8.92
N LEU A 215 -15.39 -15.60 8.33
CA LEU A 215 -13.97 -15.26 8.23
C LEU A 215 -13.77 -13.96 7.44
N ALA A 216 -14.34 -13.86 6.26
CA ALA A 216 -14.25 -12.66 5.41
C ALA A 216 -14.83 -11.43 6.11
N GLY A 217 -15.98 -11.58 6.79
CA GLY A 217 -16.62 -10.52 7.58
C GLY A 217 -15.74 -10.05 8.74
N THR A 218 -15.16 -10.98 9.49
CA THR A 218 -14.25 -10.65 10.60
C THR A 218 -13.02 -9.89 10.09
N LEU A 219 -12.39 -10.36 9.00
CA LEU A 219 -11.25 -9.69 8.39
C LEU A 219 -11.61 -8.30 7.88
N PHE A 220 -12.79 -8.16 7.29
CA PHE A 220 -13.30 -6.87 6.85
C PHE A 220 -13.52 -5.92 8.04
N CYS A 221 -14.13 -6.37 9.14
CA CYS A 221 -14.32 -5.57 10.36
C CYS A 221 -12.98 -5.11 10.95
N ILE A 222 -11.99 -6.00 11.06
CA ILE A 222 -10.65 -5.63 11.55
C ILE A 222 -10.00 -4.59 10.62
N SER A 223 -10.11 -4.77 9.30
CA SER A 223 -9.59 -3.82 8.33
C SER A 223 -10.31 -2.48 8.40
N LEU A 224 -11.61 -2.48 8.62
CA LEU A 224 -12.43 -1.28 8.79
C LEU A 224 -12.01 -0.50 10.04
N VAL A 225 -11.87 -1.17 11.19
CA VAL A 225 -11.38 -0.54 12.44
C VAL A 225 -9.99 0.07 12.23
N ARG A 226 -9.08 -0.66 11.60
CA ARG A 226 -7.74 -0.14 11.27
C ARG A 226 -7.81 1.12 10.41
N SER A 227 -8.65 1.11 9.37
CA SER A 227 -8.82 2.25 8.47
C SER A 227 -9.50 3.43 9.18
N ALA A 228 -10.50 3.16 10.05
CA ALA A 228 -11.12 4.17 10.89
C ALA A 228 -10.11 4.88 11.80
N LEU A 229 -9.22 4.10 12.44
CA LEU A 229 -8.15 4.65 13.28
C LEU A 229 -7.14 5.49 12.48
N GLN A 230 -6.98 5.26 11.18
CA GLN A 230 -6.15 6.07 10.27
C GLN A 230 -6.88 7.36 9.83
N ALA A 231 -8.22 7.33 9.74
CA ALA A 231 -9.05 8.49 9.39
C ALA A 231 -9.21 9.51 10.55
N VAL A 232 -8.82 9.15 11.77
CA VAL A 232 -8.87 10.06 12.93
C VAL A 232 -7.86 11.18 12.73
N HIS A 233 -8.30 12.43 12.96
CA HIS A 233 -7.51 13.66 12.76
C HIS A 233 -6.95 13.82 11.34
N TYR A 234 -7.58 13.18 10.37
CA TYR A 234 -7.19 13.29 8.98
C TYR A 234 -7.46 14.70 8.46
N THR A 235 -6.43 15.32 7.91
CA THR A 235 -6.46 16.63 7.25
C THR A 235 -5.55 16.64 6.04
N VAL A 236 -5.91 17.44 5.04
CA VAL A 236 -5.14 17.62 3.81
C VAL A 236 -4.84 19.10 3.64
N TRP A 237 -3.72 19.42 3.04
CA TRP A 237 -3.38 20.79 2.70
C TRP A 237 -2.68 20.88 1.36
N ARG A 238 -2.81 22.04 0.75
CA ARG A 238 -2.07 22.42 -0.45
C ARG A 238 -1.43 23.80 -0.23
N THR A 239 -0.20 23.92 -0.69
CA THR A 239 0.50 25.21 -0.90
C THR A 239 0.82 25.36 -2.39
N ASP A 240 1.40 26.48 -2.79
CA ASP A 240 1.81 26.69 -4.19
C ASP A 240 2.85 25.65 -4.68
N THR A 241 3.65 25.08 -3.76
CA THR A 241 4.76 24.17 -4.09
C THR A 241 4.58 22.75 -3.59
N GLN A 242 3.60 22.51 -2.70
CA GLN A 242 3.47 21.25 -1.98
C GLN A 242 2.02 20.83 -1.81
N LEU A 243 1.86 19.53 -1.68
CA LEU A 243 0.61 18.87 -1.31
C LEU A 243 0.90 17.92 -0.15
N GLY A 244 0.06 17.92 0.87
CA GLY A 244 0.31 17.08 2.02
C GLY A 244 -0.95 16.57 2.70
N SER A 245 -0.76 15.54 3.50
CA SER A 245 -1.80 14.99 4.36
C SER A 245 -1.22 14.53 5.68
N ARG A 246 -2.02 14.62 6.73
CA ARG A 246 -1.69 14.08 8.05
C ARG A 246 -2.90 13.45 8.71
N GLY A 247 -2.66 12.48 9.58
CA GLY A 247 -3.75 11.83 10.29
C GLY A 247 -3.29 10.65 11.13
N GLY A 248 -4.25 9.86 11.58
CA GLY A 248 -4.06 8.63 12.32
C GLY A 248 -4.02 8.79 13.84
N LEU A 249 -4.68 7.87 14.53
CA LEU A 249 -4.69 7.80 16.01
C LEU A 249 -3.59 6.87 16.53
N VAL A 250 -3.52 5.65 16.02
CA VAL A 250 -2.54 4.63 16.45
C VAL A 250 -1.20 4.82 15.74
N ARG A 251 -1.23 5.00 14.44
CA ARG A 251 -0.06 5.34 13.61
C ARG A 251 -0.29 6.76 13.08
N ARG A 252 0.27 7.75 13.75
CA ARG A 252 0.28 9.11 13.22
C ARG A 252 1.19 9.16 12.02
N TYR A 253 0.73 9.82 10.96
CA TYR A 253 1.51 10.05 9.76
C TYR A 253 1.34 11.49 9.30
N GLU A 254 2.37 12.02 8.68
CA GLU A 254 2.35 13.26 7.93
C GLU A 254 3.15 13.02 6.66
N MET A 255 2.57 13.32 5.51
CA MET A 255 3.17 13.19 4.19
C MET A 255 3.20 14.55 3.53
N ARG A 256 4.36 14.95 3.03
CA ARG A 256 4.57 16.18 2.25
C ARG A 256 5.11 15.78 0.88
N LEU A 257 4.43 16.18 -0.18
CA LEU A 257 4.77 15.90 -1.57
C LEU A 257 5.09 17.21 -2.28
N ARG A 258 6.16 17.27 -3.04
CA ARG A 258 6.49 18.42 -3.87
C ARG A 258 5.70 18.37 -5.17
N LEU A 259 4.95 19.41 -5.51
CA LEU A 259 4.05 19.44 -6.68
C LEU A 259 4.79 19.23 -8.01
N CYS A 260 5.95 19.85 -8.18
CA CYS A 260 6.77 19.70 -9.40
C CYS A 260 7.39 18.30 -9.56
N GLN A 261 7.32 17.45 -8.55
CA GLN A 261 7.88 16.09 -8.53
C GLN A 261 6.79 15.00 -8.43
N LEU A 262 5.53 15.36 -8.69
CA LEU A 262 4.46 14.39 -8.76
C LEU A 262 4.63 13.50 -10.00
N ASN A 263 4.59 12.19 -9.79
CA ASN A 263 4.60 11.23 -10.89
C ASN A 263 3.21 11.12 -11.52
N TYR A 264 2.23 10.80 -10.69
CA TYR A 264 0.84 10.64 -11.12
C TYR A 264 -0.13 10.85 -9.94
N ALA A 265 -1.37 11.18 -10.27
CA ALA A 265 -2.52 11.04 -9.38
C ALA A 265 -3.42 9.92 -9.90
N ASP A 266 -3.93 9.09 -9.00
CA ASP A 266 -4.72 7.89 -9.28
C ASP A 266 -6.07 7.96 -8.60
N LEU A 267 -7.14 8.06 -9.37
CA LEU A 267 -8.51 7.92 -8.92
C LEU A 267 -8.90 6.44 -8.97
N ARG A 268 -9.11 5.84 -7.81
CA ARG A 268 -9.47 4.41 -7.74
C ARG A 268 -10.96 4.24 -7.59
N ARG A 269 -11.56 3.69 -8.61
CA ARG A 269 -12.99 3.38 -8.63
C ARG A 269 -13.23 1.90 -8.40
N SER A 270 -14.17 1.59 -7.52
CA SER A 270 -14.64 0.25 -7.20
C SER A 270 -16.16 0.25 -7.14
N PRO A 271 -16.84 -0.90 -7.11
CA PRO A 271 -18.29 -0.92 -6.89
C PRO A 271 -18.74 -0.14 -5.65
N ALA A 272 -17.93 -0.18 -4.58
CA ALA A 272 -18.20 0.56 -3.35
C ALA A 272 -18.08 2.09 -3.55
N THR A 273 -17.11 2.56 -4.35
CA THR A 273 -16.98 4.00 -4.67
C THR A 273 -18.16 4.50 -5.49
N TRP A 274 -18.67 3.70 -6.41
CA TRP A 274 -19.86 4.05 -7.20
C TRP A 274 -21.10 4.15 -6.31
N ALA A 275 -21.27 3.19 -5.40
CA ALA A 275 -22.42 3.19 -4.47
C ALA A 275 -22.39 4.37 -3.49
N LEU A 276 -21.19 4.77 -3.04
CA LEU A 276 -21.01 5.85 -2.06
C LEU A 276 -20.87 7.24 -2.70
N HIS A 277 -20.63 7.33 -4.01
CA HIS A 277 -20.27 8.56 -4.74
C HIS A 277 -19.03 9.26 -4.20
N TYR A 278 -18.10 8.51 -3.62
CA TYR A 278 -16.82 8.97 -3.13
C TYR A 278 -15.68 8.21 -3.84
N CYS A 279 -14.65 8.93 -4.24
CA CYS A 279 -13.49 8.35 -4.91
C CYS A 279 -12.21 8.67 -4.14
N PRO A 280 -11.44 7.68 -3.69
CA PRO A 280 -10.14 7.93 -3.06
C PRO A 280 -9.12 8.34 -4.11
N VAL A 281 -8.36 9.39 -3.78
CA VAL A 281 -7.29 9.94 -4.61
C VAL A 281 -5.96 9.57 -4.00
N PHE A 282 -5.14 8.88 -4.78
CA PHE A 282 -3.78 8.51 -4.41
C PHE A 282 -2.82 9.32 -5.24
N VAL A 283 -1.74 9.80 -4.63
CA VAL A 283 -0.74 10.61 -5.33
C VAL A 283 0.64 10.01 -5.09
N SER A 284 1.42 9.86 -6.16
CA SER A 284 2.79 9.37 -6.14
C SER A 284 3.76 10.49 -6.49
N ALA A 285 4.88 10.56 -5.78
CA ALA A 285 5.97 11.50 -6.05
C ALA A 285 7.32 10.82 -5.85
N GLY A 286 8.21 10.91 -6.84
CA GLY A 286 9.50 10.22 -6.81
C GLY A 286 9.34 8.73 -6.55
N ALA A 287 10.07 8.19 -5.54
CA ALA A 287 9.95 6.79 -5.13
C ALA A 287 8.84 6.55 -4.09
N CYS A 288 8.06 7.58 -3.72
CA CYS A 288 6.98 7.46 -2.75
C CYS A 288 5.76 6.81 -3.40
N ARG A 289 5.46 5.58 -2.99
CA ARG A 289 4.25 4.85 -3.40
C ARG A 289 3.11 5.16 -2.45
N PRO A 290 1.92 5.49 -2.96
CA PRO A 290 0.79 5.80 -2.11
C PRO A 290 0.23 4.53 -1.45
N GLU A 291 0.46 4.35 -0.16
CA GLU A 291 -0.17 3.28 0.64
C GLU A 291 -1.57 3.68 1.10
N LEU A 292 -1.77 4.96 1.36
CA LEU A 292 -3.02 5.55 1.83
C LEU A 292 -3.53 6.57 0.81
N PRO A 293 -4.86 6.76 0.70
CA PRO A 293 -5.38 7.86 -0.10
C PRO A 293 -4.92 9.19 0.49
N LEU A 294 -4.50 10.09 -0.38
CA LEU A 294 -4.12 11.44 0.02
C LEU A 294 -5.36 12.21 0.50
N PHE A 295 -6.48 12.06 -0.20
CA PHE A 295 -7.80 12.54 0.20
C PHE A 295 -8.89 11.70 -0.48
N VAL A 296 -10.12 11.86 0.00
CA VAL A 296 -11.30 11.25 -0.60
C VAL A 296 -12.15 12.35 -1.20
N TRP A 297 -12.36 12.25 -2.50
CA TRP A 297 -13.13 13.21 -3.26
C TRP A 297 -14.58 12.74 -3.44
N ARG A 298 -15.55 13.58 -3.12
CA ARG A 298 -16.95 13.37 -3.46
C ARG A 298 -17.19 13.85 -4.89
N GLU A 299 -17.75 12.99 -5.72
CA GLU A 299 -18.07 13.36 -7.11
C GLU A 299 -18.98 14.59 -7.18
N GLY A 300 -18.64 15.53 -8.08
CA GLY A 300 -19.37 16.79 -8.24
C GLY A 300 -18.96 17.92 -7.28
N THR A 301 -18.05 17.69 -6.30
CA THR A 301 -17.52 18.77 -5.46
C THR A 301 -16.28 19.42 -6.06
N PRO A 302 -16.00 20.71 -5.78
CA PRO A 302 -14.84 21.42 -6.31
C PRO A 302 -13.51 20.97 -5.69
N LEU A 303 -13.53 20.18 -4.61
CA LEU A 303 -12.38 19.80 -3.81
C LEU A 303 -11.19 19.27 -4.65
N LEU A 304 -11.44 18.46 -5.68
CA LEU A 304 -10.39 17.94 -6.54
C LEU A 304 -9.70 19.07 -7.33
N ARG A 305 -10.46 20.05 -7.81
CA ARG A 305 -9.92 21.21 -8.52
C ARG A 305 -9.19 22.18 -7.59
N GLU A 306 -9.60 22.24 -6.34
CA GLU A 306 -8.93 23.06 -5.31
C GLU A 306 -7.58 22.45 -4.88
N LEU A 307 -7.55 21.12 -4.66
CA LEU A 307 -6.36 20.42 -4.19
C LEU A 307 -5.41 19.99 -5.33
N LEU A 308 -5.94 19.64 -6.50
CA LEU A 308 -5.19 19.19 -7.67
C LEU A 308 -5.78 19.79 -8.97
N PRO A 309 -5.67 21.12 -9.17
CA PRO A 309 -6.16 21.77 -10.39
C PRO A 309 -5.47 21.26 -11.65
N GLU A 310 -4.24 20.75 -11.51
CA GLU A 310 -3.45 20.20 -12.61
C GLU A 310 -3.96 18.85 -13.12
N MET A 311 -4.87 18.22 -12.37
CA MET A 311 -5.37 16.89 -12.72
C MET A 311 -6.44 16.98 -13.82
N ALA A 312 -6.10 16.46 -15.00
CA ALA A 312 -7.09 16.20 -16.04
C ALA A 312 -7.89 14.93 -15.71
N GLN A 313 -9.15 14.92 -16.06
CA GLN A 313 -10.07 13.81 -15.83
C GLN A 313 -10.76 13.40 -17.12
N LEU A 314 -10.85 12.09 -17.33
CA LEU A 314 -11.70 11.56 -18.41
C LEU A 314 -13.18 11.69 -18.01
N PRO A 315 -14.05 12.07 -18.93
CA PRO A 315 -15.49 11.98 -18.73
C PRO A 315 -15.91 10.56 -18.33
N PRO A 316 -16.92 10.39 -17.48
CA PRO A 316 -17.37 9.07 -17.03
C PRO A 316 -17.79 8.13 -18.18
N ASP A 317 -18.25 8.71 -19.28
CA ASP A 317 -18.71 7.94 -20.46
C ASP A 317 -17.61 7.65 -21.47
N THR A 318 -16.37 8.07 -21.22
CA THR A 318 -15.24 7.77 -22.10
C THR A 318 -15.01 6.27 -22.15
N ARG A 319 -15.12 5.70 -23.35
CA ARG A 319 -14.88 4.28 -23.60
C ARG A 319 -13.61 4.14 -24.44
N ALA A 320 -12.86 3.07 -24.16
CA ALA A 320 -11.73 2.70 -24.98
C ALA A 320 -12.22 2.00 -26.26
N ASP A 321 -11.40 2.02 -27.31
CA ASP A 321 -11.60 1.18 -28.47
C ASP A 321 -11.56 -0.30 -28.05
N THR A 322 -12.63 -1.04 -28.30
CA THR A 322 -12.83 -2.43 -27.90
C THR A 322 -12.59 -3.43 -29.02
N THR A 323 -12.28 -2.95 -30.23
CA THR A 323 -12.05 -3.80 -31.39
C THR A 323 -10.84 -4.72 -31.13
N ASP A 324 -10.99 -6.00 -31.42
CA ASP A 324 -9.93 -7.02 -31.39
C ASP A 324 -9.20 -7.22 -30.07
N ARG A 325 -9.76 -6.77 -28.94
CA ARG A 325 -9.13 -6.89 -27.62
C ARG A 325 -9.79 -7.90 -26.66
N SER A 326 -10.88 -8.52 -27.08
CA SER A 326 -11.67 -9.43 -26.24
C SER A 326 -10.84 -10.60 -25.67
N MET A 327 -9.98 -11.20 -26.50
CA MET A 327 -9.12 -12.31 -26.07
C MET A 327 -8.18 -11.93 -24.92
N VAL A 328 -7.64 -10.71 -24.91
CA VAL A 328 -6.72 -10.24 -23.86
C VAL A 328 -7.43 -10.09 -22.53
N PHE A 329 -8.73 -9.78 -22.52
CA PHE A 329 -9.50 -9.52 -21.31
C PHE A 329 -10.24 -10.75 -20.80
N PHE A 330 -10.88 -11.51 -21.68
CA PHE A 330 -11.75 -12.61 -21.25
C PHE A 330 -11.05 -13.95 -21.14
N LEU A 331 -10.06 -14.21 -21.98
CA LEU A 331 -9.36 -15.49 -22.00
C LEU A 331 -8.70 -15.85 -20.64
N PRO A 332 -7.98 -14.93 -19.94
CA PRO A 332 -7.33 -15.26 -18.68
C PRO A 332 -8.28 -15.66 -17.55
N ALA A 333 -9.53 -15.23 -17.60
CA ALA A 333 -10.55 -15.61 -16.63
C ALA A 333 -11.51 -16.67 -17.17
N GLY A 334 -11.80 -16.65 -18.46
CA GLY A 334 -12.77 -17.53 -19.12
C GLY A 334 -12.31 -18.98 -19.17
N ILE A 335 -11.07 -19.25 -19.53
CA ILE A 335 -10.54 -20.63 -19.56
C ILE A 335 -10.54 -21.26 -18.16
N PRO A 336 -9.96 -20.62 -17.09
CA PRO A 336 -10.02 -21.17 -15.75
C PRO A 336 -11.46 -21.35 -15.25
N LEU A 337 -12.36 -20.43 -15.59
CA LEU A 337 -13.79 -20.57 -15.24
C LEU A 337 -14.41 -21.80 -15.89
N ALA A 338 -14.22 -21.97 -17.20
CA ALA A 338 -14.74 -23.13 -17.90
C ALA A 338 -14.19 -24.44 -17.31
N LEU A 339 -12.90 -24.48 -16.97
CA LEU A 339 -12.27 -25.63 -16.32
C LEU A 339 -12.88 -25.88 -14.93
N CYS A 340 -13.06 -24.85 -14.12
CA CYS A 340 -13.68 -24.98 -12.79
C CYS A 340 -15.12 -25.47 -12.89
N LEU A 341 -15.90 -24.97 -13.85
CA LEU A 341 -17.27 -25.44 -14.08
C LEU A 341 -17.31 -26.91 -14.52
N LEU A 342 -16.41 -27.30 -15.41
CA LEU A 342 -16.28 -28.72 -15.87
C LEU A 342 -15.91 -29.60 -14.67
N LEU A 343 -14.90 -29.23 -13.88
CA LEU A 343 -14.48 -29.98 -12.71
C LEU A 343 -15.59 -30.04 -11.65
N THR A 344 -16.35 -28.97 -11.46
CA THR A 344 -17.51 -28.97 -10.55
C THR A 344 -18.60 -29.91 -11.04
N ALA A 345 -18.88 -29.94 -12.33
CA ALA A 345 -19.85 -30.85 -12.92
C ALA A 345 -19.42 -32.32 -12.79
N VAL A 346 -18.18 -32.64 -13.08
CA VAL A 346 -17.62 -33.99 -12.94
C VAL A 346 -17.57 -34.43 -11.47
N SER A 347 -17.14 -33.52 -10.55
CA SER A 347 -17.04 -33.86 -9.13
C SER A 347 -18.39 -34.15 -8.50
N ARG A 348 -19.47 -33.57 -9.03
CA ARG A 348 -20.84 -33.82 -8.56
C ARG A 348 -21.24 -35.30 -8.69
N THR A 349 -20.71 -35.98 -9.69
CA THR A 349 -21.02 -37.41 -9.95
C THR A 349 -19.96 -38.34 -9.40
N THR A 350 -18.68 -37.98 -9.43
CA THR A 350 -17.57 -38.83 -9.05
C THR A 350 -17.07 -38.66 -7.62
N LEU A 351 -16.98 -37.42 -7.15
CA LEU A 351 -16.41 -37.03 -5.85
C LEU A 351 -17.20 -35.87 -5.22
N PRO A 352 -18.42 -36.12 -4.68
CA PRO A 352 -19.31 -35.08 -4.17
C PRO A 352 -18.67 -34.16 -3.13
N ALA A 353 -17.70 -34.65 -2.34
CA ALA A 353 -16.97 -33.89 -1.34
C ALA A 353 -16.16 -32.71 -1.93
N LEU A 354 -15.73 -32.80 -3.20
CA LEU A 354 -14.97 -31.75 -3.86
C LEU A 354 -15.86 -30.67 -4.53
N THR A 355 -17.15 -30.93 -4.67
CA THR A 355 -18.08 -29.99 -5.33
C THR A 355 -18.09 -28.62 -4.62
N LEU A 356 -18.20 -28.63 -3.29
CA LEU A 356 -18.25 -27.39 -2.49
C LEU A 356 -16.93 -26.60 -2.56
N PRO A 357 -15.74 -27.20 -2.35
CA PRO A 357 -14.47 -26.49 -2.56
C PRO A 357 -14.30 -25.89 -3.96
N LEU A 358 -14.80 -26.53 -5.01
CA LEU A 358 -14.69 -26.05 -6.39
C LEU A 358 -15.62 -24.85 -6.69
N LEU A 359 -16.67 -24.64 -5.92
CA LEU A 359 -17.51 -23.45 -6.06
C LEU A 359 -16.76 -22.16 -5.72
N ILE A 360 -15.74 -22.22 -4.83
CA ILE A 360 -14.96 -21.05 -4.45
C ILE A 360 -14.15 -20.50 -5.65
N PRO A 361 -13.27 -21.28 -6.29
CA PRO A 361 -12.55 -20.80 -7.49
C PRO A 361 -13.51 -20.43 -8.63
N THR A 362 -14.64 -21.14 -8.78
CA THR A 362 -15.67 -20.79 -9.76
C THR A 362 -16.21 -19.39 -9.51
N GLY A 363 -16.57 -19.07 -8.27
CA GLY A 363 -17.02 -17.72 -7.87
C GLY A 363 -15.96 -16.65 -8.11
N VAL A 364 -14.69 -16.94 -7.76
CA VAL A 364 -13.56 -16.03 -7.98
C VAL A 364 -13.36 -15.74 -9.47
N PHE A 365 -13.34 -16.78 -10.33
CA PHE A 365 -13.15 -16.57 -11.78
C PHE A 365 -14.36 -15.90 -12.43
N THR A 366 -15.59 -16.15 -11.95
CA THR A 366 -16.77 -15.41 -12.38
C THR A 366 -16.65 -13.92 -12.07
N ALA A 367 -16.23 -13.58 -10.85
CA ALA A 367 -16.01 -12.20 -10.43
C ALA A 367 -14.88 -11.53 -11.24
N LEU A 368 -13.79 -12.27 -11.52
CA LEU A 368 -12.69 -11.79 -12.38
C LEU A 368 -13.14 -11.57 -13.82
N LEU A 369 -14.03 -12.41 -14.35
CA LEU A 369 -14.62 -12.24 -15.68
C LEU A 369 -15.48 -10.97 -15.75
N GLY A 370 -16.26 -10.71 -14.70
CA GLY A 370 -17.01 -9.45 -14.55
C GLY A 370 -16.10 -8.22 -14.49
N ALA A 371 -15.00 -8.29 -13.74
CA ALA A 371 -13.98 -7.23 -13.70
C ALA A 371 -13.30 -7.05 -15.07
N ALA A 372 -13.03 -8.14 -15.80
CA ALA A 372 -12.48 -8.09 -17.15
C ALA A 372 -13.45 -7.39 -18.14
N ALA A 373 -14.76 -7.59 -18.00
CA ALA A 373 -15.76 -6.89 -18.81
C ALA A 373 -15.73 -5.37 -18.61
N VAL A 374 -15.55 -4.92 -17.37
CA VAL A 374 -15.36 -3.48 -17.08
C VAL A 374 -14.06 -2.96 -17.69
N GLY A 375 -12.96 -3.69 -17.53
CA GLY A 375 -11.66 -3.33 -18.10
C GLY A 375 -11.68 -3.29 -19.63
N TRP A 376 -12.36 -4.24 -20.26
CA TRP A 376 -12.50 -4.30 -21.72
C TRP A 376 -13.11 -3.03 -22.31
N HIS A 377 -14.08 -2.44 -21.64
CA HIS A 377 -14.72 -1.21 -22.11
C HIS A 377 -13.97 0.07 -21.73
N ARG A 378 -13.17 0.06 -20.66
CA ARG A 378 -12.64 1.28 -20.07
C ARG A 378 -11.12 1.38 -20.05
N GLU A 379 -10.39 0.29 -20.18
CA GLU A 379 -8.92 0.30 -20.15
C GLU A 379 -8.36 0.90 -21.44
N GLY A 380 -7.52 1.93 -21.32
CA GLY A 380 -6.98 2.64 -22.48
C GLY A 380 -6.05 3.78 -22.08
N VAL A 381 -5.57 4.49 -23.08
CA VAL A 381 -4.65 5.63 -22.96
C VAL A 381 -5.23 6.80 -23.73
N TRP A 382 -5.18 7.98 -23.13
CA TRP A 382 -5.69 9.22 -23.74
C TRP A 382 -4.73 10.37 -23.44
N GLN A 383 -4.72 11.34 -24.32
CA GLN A 383 -4.07 12.63 -24.08
C GLN A 383 -5.17 13.69 -23.94
N GLN A 384 -5.15 14.42 -22.83
CA GLN A 384 -6.08 15.51 -22.59
C GLN A 384 -5.37 16.66 -21.86
N GLN A 385 -5.58 17.88 -22.34
CA GLN A 385 -4.96 19.09 -21.77
C GLN A 385 -3.44 18.98 -21.61
N GLY A 386 -2.76 18.34 -22.57
CA GLY A 386 -1.30 18.11 -22.51
C GLY A 386 -0.86 17.08 -21.45
N ARG A 387 -1.79 16.36 -20.83
CA ARG A 387 -1.51 15.31 -19.84
C ARG A 387 -1.84 13.94 -20.40
N LEU A 388 -1.05 12.96 -20.02
CA LEU A 388 -1.29 11.56 -20.32
C LEU A 388 -2.24 10.98 -19.28
N LEU A 389 -3.36 10.46 -19.75
CA LEU A 389 -4.36 9.80 -18.93
C LEU A 389 -4.40 8.31 -19.23
N LEU A 390 -4.35 7.50 -18.20
CA LEU A 390 -4.39 6.05 -18.30
C LEU A 390 -5.56 5.52 -17.50
N CYS A 391 -6.33 4.64 -18.10
CA CYS A 391 -7.36 3.90 -17.40
C CYS A 391 -7.02 2.42 -17.47
N ARG A 392 -6.90 1.76 -16.32
CA ARG A 392 -6.62 0.32 -16.23
C ARG A 392 -7.47 -0.37 -15.19
N GLN A 393 -7.85 -1.59 -15.47
CA GLN A 393 -8.47 -2.47 -14.49
C GLN A 393 -7.40 -3.29 -13.76
N HIS A 394 -7.36 -3.17 -12.46
CA HIS A 394 -6.52 -4.03 -11.63
C HIS A 394 -7.39 -4.70 -10.55
N ARG A 395 -7.58 -6.01 -10.68
CA ARG A 395 -8.53 -6.77 -9.86
C ARG A 395 -9.94 -6.17 -9.96
N PHE A 396 -10.49 -5.67 -8.85
CA PHE A 396 -11.83 -5.08 -8.77
C PHE A 396 -11.83 -3.55 -8.78
N HIS A 397 -10.66 -2.93 -8.99
CA HIS A 397 -10.51 -1.48 -9.02
C HIS A 397 -10.20 -1.01 -10.45
N LEU A 398 -10.93 -0.01 -10.87
CA LEU A 398 -10.61 0.76 -12.06
C LEU A 398 -9.74 1.94 -11.63
N HIS A 399 -8.51 1.96 -12.09
CA HIS A 399 -7.53 3.01 -11.85
C HIS A 399 -7.57 4.01 -12.99
N GLN A 400 -7.82 5.26 -12.67
CA GLN A 400 -7.73 6.38 -13.61
C GLN A 400 -6.54 7.24 -13.19
N LEU A 401 -5.42 7.09 -13.90
CA LEU A 401 -4.18 7.80 -13.60
C LEU A 401 -4.04 9.01 -14.51
N CYS A 402 -3.70 10.15 -13.91
CA CYS A 402 -3.21 11.33 -14.60
C CYS A 402 -1.69 11.44 -14.35
N VAL A 403 -0.89 11.36 -15.40
CA VAL A 403 0.57 11.43 -15.33
C VAL A 403 0.99 12.89 -15.41
N PHE A 404 1.84 13.32 -14.46
CA PHE A 404 2.33 14.71 -14.40
C PHE A 404 3.75 14.85 -14.93
N HIS A 405 4.57 13.81 -14.81
CA HIS A 405 5.99 13.88 -15.14
C HIS A 405 6.24 13.47 -16.59
N PRO A 406 6.84 14.34 -17.44
CA PRO A 406 7.14 14.01 -18.82
C PRO A 406 8.24 12.95 -18.96
N ASP A 407 9.15 12.84 -17.97
CA ASP A 407 10.29 11.90 -18.01
C ASP A 407 9.93 10.47 -17.59
N THR A 408 8.67 10.09 -17.71
CA THR A 408 8.24 8.72 -17.44
C THR A 408 8.72 7.81 -18.55
N GLY A 409 9.57 6.85 -18.21
CA GLY A 409 10.00 5.83 -19.16
C GLY A 409 8.82 4.95 -19.57
N PHE A 410 8.75 4.58 -20.84
CA PHE A 410 7.73 3.66 -21.31
C PHE A 410 8.33 2.52 -22.14
N THR A 411 7.62 1.39 -22.16
CA THR A 411 7.91 0.26 -23.04
C THR A 411 6.60 -0.24 -23.64
N ALA A 412 6.58 -0.40 -24.95
CA ALA A 412 5.49 -1.04 -25.66
C ALA A 412 5.90 -2.48 -26.02
N LEU A 413 5.10 -3.44 -25.61
CA LEU A 413 5.35 -4.87 -25.92
C LEU A 413 4.21 -5.41 -26.76
N GLN A 414 4.55 -5.98 -27.91
CA GLN A 414 3.60 -6.67 -28.77
C GLN A 414 3.79 -8.18 -28.68
N SER A 415 2.71 -8.91 -28.41
CA SER A 415 2.68 -10.34 -28.62
C SER A 415 2.47 -10.65 -30.11
N PRO A 416 2.78 -11.85 -30.62
CA PRO A 416 2.53 -12.21 -32.02
C PRO A 416 1.09 -11.93 -32.49
N TRP A 417 0.10 -12.16 -31.62
CA TRP A 417 -1.31 -11.85 -31.87
C TRP A 417 -1.60 -10.35 -31.90
N ALA A 418 -0.90 -9.58 -31.06
CA ALA A 418 -1.07 -8.13 -30.99
C ALA A 418 -0.50 -7.42 -32.22
N VAL A 419 0.50 -7.99 -32.87
CA VAL A 419 1.09 -7.48 -34.12
C VAL A 419 0.05 -7.51 -35.26
N THR A 420 -0.72 -8.62 -35.39
CA THR A 420 -1.72 -8.75 -36.45
C THR A 420 -2.85 -7.73 -36.35
N VAL A 421 -3.18 -7.31 -35.12
CA VAL A 421 -4.25 -6.34 -34.84
C VAL A 421 -3.73 -4.93 -34.50
N GLN A 422 -2.44 -4.67 -34.77
CA GLN A 422 -1.79 -3.37 -34.55
C GLN A 422 -2.00 -2.81 -33.12
N ARG A 423 -1.80 -3.68 -32.09
CA ARG A 423 -1.96 -3.31 -30.69
C ARG A 423 -0.69 -3.63 -29.89
N ALA A 424 -0.51 -2.94 -28.76
CA ALA A 424 0.59 -3.16 -27.82
C ALA A 424 0.14 -3.06 -26.38
N ASN A 425 0.88 -3.72 -25.48
CA ASN A 425 0.77 -3.48 -24.05
C ASN A 425 1.74 -2.37 -23.67
N LEU A 426 1.21 -1.23 -23.26
CA LEU A 426 2.01 -0.09 -22.81
C LEU A 426 2.34 -0.23 -21.32
N THR A 427 3.61 -0.24 -20.99
CA THR A 427 4.08 -0.20 -19.60
C THR A 427 4.82 1.09 -19.34
N LEU A 428 4.30 1.90 -18.43
CA LEU A 428 4.97 3.09 -17.92
C LEU A 428 5.82 2.71 -16.71
N VAL A 429 7.03 3.26 -16.67
CA VAL A 429 7.99 3.06 -15.59
C VAL A 429 8.22 4.38 -14.90
N PHE A 430 7.71 4.53 -13.70
CA PHE A 430 7.88 5.72 -12.88
C PHE A 430 9.18 5.67 -12.05
N PRO A 431 9.67 6.82 -11.57
CA PRO A 431 10.71 6.84 -10.56
C PRO A 431 10.38 5.88 -9.40
N GLY A 432 11.39 5.23 -8.83
CA GLY A 432 11.16 4.19 -7.79
C GLY A 432 10.82 2.81 -8.34
N LYS A 433 10.94 2.59 -9.67
CA LYS A 433 10.68 1.32 -10.35
C LYS A 433 9.21 0.85 -10.25
N GLU A 434 8.30 1.75 -10.03
CA GLU A 434 6.88 1.44 -10.12
C GLU A 434 6.48 1.29 -11.59
N LYS A 435 5.73 0.22 -11.90
CA LYS A 435 5.29 -0.09 -13.26
C LYS A 435 3.76 -0.07 -13.34
N VAL A 436 3.26 0.63 -14.34
CA VAL A 436 1.84 0.67 -14.65
C VAL A 436 1.66 0.16 -16.07
N THR A 437 0.94 -0.95 -16.25
CA THR A 437 0.70 -1.54 -17.56
C THR A 437 -0.76 -1.35 -17.96
N VAL A 438 -0.99 -0.84 -19.14
CA VAL A 438 -2.30 -0.77 -19.82
C VAL A 438 -2.26 -1.77 -20.97
N ARG A 439 -3.28 -2.60 -21.07
CA ARG A 439 -3.31 -3.73 -22.00
C ARG A 439 -3.97 -3.37 -23.32
N SER A 440 -3.47 -3.94 -24.40
CA SER A 440 -4.10 -3.90 -25.73
C SER A 440 -4.49 -2.49 -26.18
N VAL A 441 -3.52 -1.58 -26.17
CA VAL A 441 -3.68 -0.21 -26.66
C VAL A 441 -3.44 -0.19 -28.17
N PRO A 442 -4.26 0.49 -29.00
CA PRO A 442 -3.98 0.67 -30.42
C PRO A 442 -2.66 1.41 -30.61
N LEU A 443 -1.83 1.00 -31.58
CA LEU A 443 -0.54 1.68 -31.88
C LEU A 443 -0.77 3.14 -32.27
N ALA A 444 -1.78 3.43 -33.06
CA ALA A 444 -2.13 4.81 -33.43
C ALA A 444 -2.44 5.71 -32.21
N ALA A 445 -2.89 5.15 -31.10
CA ALA A 445 -3.07 5.89 -29.86
C ALA A 445 -1.75 6.12 -29.09
N LEU A 446 -0.63 5.61 -29.59
CA LEU A 446 0.71 5.78 -28.99
C LEU A 446 1.59 6.74 -29.82
N ASP A 447 1.12 7.20 -30.97
CA ASP A 447 1.90 8.10 -31.87
C ASP A 447 2.33 9.38 -31.16
N PHE A 448 1.53 9.87 -30.16
CA PHE A 448 1.91 11.03 -29.36
C PHE A 448 3.06 10.78 -28.38
N LEU A 449 3.49 9.52 -28.19
CA LEU A 449 4.65 9.16 -27.38
C LEU A 449 5.96 9.13 -28.20
N GLU A 450 5.90 9.47 -29.50
CA GLU A 450 7.04 9.44 -30.42
C GLU A 450 7.77 8.08 -30.42
N ILE A 451 7.00 6.98 -30.48
CA ILE A 451 7.52 5.61 -30.51
C ILE A 451 7.83 5.19 -31.95
#